data_d678031a102f1c718ff23d9950ada0fe
#
_entry.id   d678031a102f1c718ff23d9950ada0fe
#
_cell.length_a   1.000
_cell.length_b   1.000
_cell.length_c   1.000
_cell.angle_alpha   90.00
_cell.angle_beta   90.00
_cell.angle_gamma   90.00
#
_symmetry.space_group_name_H-M   'P 1'
#
loop_
_entity.id
_entity.type
_entity.pdbx_description
1 polymer ?
#
loop_
_entity_poly.entity_id
_entity_poly.type
_entity_poly.pdbx_seq_one_letter_code
_entity_poly.pdbx_strand_id
1 'polypeptide(L)'
;MIKDKDVNKNIQFLSIDLGKDNWINRLLESSYQENQLSVYSLLGLSYYLTHDQFKRLLKEISKDMIKGSRLVFDYPSYQESDETRKSEVLAKEANETMSAKYSFEQLKEILDLCHLKIVRHDDYRITLDSLIHYNEYYKDNPIIAPKGVCYCVAEKE
;
A
#
# COMPACT_ATOMS: atom_id res chain seq x y z
N MET A 1 8.59 -20.61 7.52
CA MET A 1 8.71 -20.27 8.96
C MET A 1 10.10 -19.66 9.16
N ILE A 2 10.18 -18.34 9.40
CA ILE A 2 11.44 -17.64 9.65
C ILE A 2 11.96 -18.13 11.00
N LYS A 3 13.20 -18.63 11.06
CA LYS A 3 13.78 -19.06 12.33
C LYS A 3 14.11 -17.84 13.19
N ASP A 4 13.72 -17.83 14.46
CA ASP A 4 13.91 -16.73 15.42
C ASP A 4 15.34 -16.14 15.51
N LYS A 5 16.34 -16.81 14.94
CA LYS A 5 17.74 -16.37 14.98
C LYS A 5 18.09 -15.29 13.96
N ASP A 6 17.24 -15.07 12.92
CA ASP A 6 17.52 -14.14 11.82
C ASP A 6 16.68 -12.86 11.87
N VAL A 7 15.83 -12.70 12.89
CA VAL A 7 15.02 -11.50 13.04
C VAL A 7 15.88 -10.39 13.64
N ASN A 8 16.05 -9.32 12.87
CA ASN A 8 16.72 -8.11 13.35
C ASN A 8 16.02 -7.63 14.64
N LYS A 9 16.79 -7.29 15.68
CA LYS A 9 16.27 -6.83 16.99
C LYS A 9 15.36 -5.58 16.87
N ASN A 10 15.39 -4.91 15.71
CA ASN A 10 14.57 -3.72 15.43
C ASN A 10 13.24 -4.06 14.73
N ILE A 11 12.91 -5.36 14.54
CA ILE A 11 11.66 -5.79 13.90
C ILE A 11 10.73 -6.35 14.97
N GLN A 12 9.50 -5.83 15.02
CA GLN A 12 8.43 -6.34 15.86
C GLN A 12 7.22 -6.71 15.00
N PHE A 13 6.60 -7.85 15.31
CA PHE A 13 5.40 -8.31 14.63
C PHE A 13 4.19 -8.13 15.56
N LEU A 14 3.18 -7.44 15.07
CA LEU A 14 1.92 -7.22 15.77
C LEU A 14 0.79 -7.87 14.96
N SER A 15 -0.03 -8.68 15.62
CA SER A 15 -1.23 -9.25 14.99
C SER A 15 -2.38 -8.27 15.12
N ILE A 16 -2.90 -7.78 13.98
CA ILE A 16 -3.93 -6.74 13.93
C ILE A 16 -4.92 -7.06 12.80
N ASP A 17 -6.21 -6.93 13.05
CA ASP A 17 -7.26 -6.86 12.04
C ASP A 17 -7.55 -5.39 11.71
N LEU A 18 -6.98 -4.89 10.61
CA LEU A 18 -7.13 -3.49 10.18
C LEU A 18 -8.59 -3.12 9.82
N GLY A 19 -9.44 -4.11 9.60
CA GLY A 19 -10.87 -3.89 9.36
C GLY A 19 -11.68 -3.62 10.64
N LYS A 20 -11.20 -4.04 11.80
CA LYS A 20 -11.94 -4.05 13.06
C LYS A 20 -11.21 -3.38 14.22
N ASP A 21 -9.90 -3.57 14.32
CA ASP A 21 -9.12 -3.17 15.48
C ASP A 21 -8.74 -1.67 15.44
N ASN A 22 -8.58 -1.08 16.62
CA ASN A 22 -7.85 0.17 16.75
C ASN A 22 -6.34 -0.14 16.65
N TRP A 23 -5.84 -0.20 15.43
CA TRP A 23 -4.47 -0.60 15.14
C TRP A 23 -3.42 0.36 15.75
N ILE A 24 -3.74 1.65 15.93
CA ILE A 24 -2.85 2.62 16.57
C ILE A 24 -2.59 2.20 18.03
N ASN A 25 -3.62 1.86 18.78
CA ASN A 25 -3.43 1.39 20.16
C ASN A 25 -2.53 0.14 20.23
N ARG A 26 -2.71 -0.79 19.27
CA ARG A 26 -1.84 -1.96 19.17
C ARG A 26 -0.40 -1.61 18.81
N LEU A 27 -0.22 -0.63 17.93
CA LEU A 27 1.11 -0.13 17.57
C LEU A 27 1.83 0.47 18.79
N LEU A 28 1.10 1.22 19.62
CA LEU A 28 1.62 1.83 20.86
C LEU A 28 1.99 0.81 21.96
N GLU A 29 1.50 -0.44 21.87
CA GLU A 29 1.94 -1.54 22.75
C GLU A 29 3.35 -2.06 22.36
N SER A 30 3.90 -1.62 21.24
CA SER A 30 5.24 -1.98 20.75
C SER A 30 6.31 -0.96 21.18
N SER A 31 7.50 -1.04 20.57
CA SER A 31 8.54 0.00 20.71
C SER A 31 8.30 1.22 19.83
N TYR A 32 7.16 1.30 19.13
CA TYR A 32 6.81 2.45 18.31
C TYR A 32 6.71 3.72 19.17
N GLN A 33 7.23 4.82 18.65
CA GLN A 33 7.20 6.12 19.30
C GLN A 33 6.43 7.12 18.44
N GLU A 34 5.39 7.71 19.02
CA GLU A 34 4.66 8.80 18.38
C GLU A 34 5.55 10.03 18.15
N ASN A 35 5.09 10.92 17.30
CA ASN A 35 5.74 12.21 17.01
C ASN A 35 7.16 12.10 16.43
N GLN A 36 7.46 11.01 15.74
CA GLN A 36 8.70 10.84 14.99
C GLN A 36 8.43 10.74 13.48
N LEU A 37 9.39 11.20 12.68
CA LEU A 37 9.35 10.98 11.23
C LEU A 37 9.26 9.49 10.95
N SER A 38 8.21 9.12 10.23
CA SER A 38 7.87 7.73 9.97
C SER A 38 7.57 7.47 8.50
N VAL A 39 7.79 6.25 8.08
CA VAL A 39 7.35 5.74 6.77
C VAL A 39 6.35 4.62 7.01
N TYR A 40 5.13 4.81 6.54
CA TYR A 40 4.09 3.80 6.50
C TYR A 40 4.10 3.13 5.14
N SER A 41 3.98 1.80 5.12
CA SER A 41 3.93 1.02 3.89
C SER A 41 2.70 0.11 3.90
N LEU A 42 1.83 0.26 2.90
CA LEU A 42 0.59 -0.51 2.72
C LEU A 42 0.59 -1.18 1.34
N LEU A 43 1.51 -2.11 1.12
CA LEU A 43 1.62 -2.81 -0.16
C LEU A 43 0.77 -4.08 -0.15
N GLY A 44 -0.02 -4.27 -1.23
CA GLY A 44 -0.92 -5.41 -1.40
C GLY A 44 -2.14 -5.42 -0.48
N LEU A 45 -2.45 -4.32 0.20
CA LEU A 45 -3.53 -4.25 1.21
C LEU A 45 -4.80 -3.57 0.70
N SER A 46 -4.67 -2.49 -0.07
CA SER A 46 -5.79 -1.66 -0.53
C SER A 46 -6.86 -2.43 -1.31
N TYR A 47 -6.48 -3.52 -1.95
CA TYR A 47 -7.34 -4.41 -2.74
C TYR A 47 -8.46 -5.06 -1.91
N TYR A 48 -8.21 -5.33 -0.64
CA TYR A 48 -9.10 -6.08 0.26
C TYR A 48 -9.98 -5.17 1.11
N LEU A 49 -9.76 -3.86 1.04
CA LEU A 49 -10.52 -2.86 1.79
C LEU A 49 -11.61 -2.26 0.91
N THR A 50 -12.79 -2.01 1.49
CA THR A 50 -13.79 -1.16 0.85
C THR A 50 -13.29 0.29 0.78
N HIS A 51 -13.90 1.13 -0.07
CA HIS A 51 -13.56 2.56 -0.15
C HIS A 51 -13.61 3.25 1.23
N ASP A 52 -14.64 2.96 2.02
CA ASP A 52 -14.80 3.56 3.35
C ASP A 52 -13.73 3.06 4.35
N GLN A 53 -13.40 1.77 4.31
CA GLN A 53 -12.34 1.20 5.16
C GLN A 53 -10.97 1.79 4.80
N PHE A 54 -10.65 1.91 3.51
CA PHE A 54 -9.40 2.49 3.06
C PHE A 54 -9.29 3.97 3.43
N LYS A 55 -10.36 4.75 3.17
CA LYS A 55 -10.42 6.17 3.59
C LYS A 55 -10.26 6.34 5.10
N ARG A 56 -10.90 5.47 5.90
CA ARG A 56 -10.76 5.49 7.36
C ARG A 56 -9.32 5.20 7.77
N LEU A 57 -8.70 4.15 7.20
CA LEU A 57 -7.32 3.78 7.48
C LEU A 57 -6.34 4.91 7.16
N LEU A 58 -6.46 5.53 5.97
CA LEU A 58 -5.63 6.67 5.58
C LEU A 58 -5.80 7.86 6.54
N LYS A 59 -7.02 8.13 6.98
CA LYS A 59 -7.30 9.19 7.95
C LYS A 59 -6.68 8.92 9.32
N GLU A 60 -6.71 7.68 9.76
CA GLU A 60 -6.09 7.25 11.03
C GLU A 60 -4.56 7.35 10.94
N ILE A 61 -3.94 6.82 9.87
CA ILE A 61 -2.50 6.96 9.61
C ILE A 61 -2.09 8.44 9.60
N SER A 62 -2.83 9.25 8.83
CA SER A 62 -2.51 10.68 8.72
C SER A 62 -2.56 11.43 10.05
N LYS A 63 -3.39 11.02 11.00
CA LYS A 63 -3.44 11.63 12.34
C LYS A 63 -2.21 11.32 13.17
N ASP A 64 -1.65 10.13 12.98
CA ASP A 64 -0.45 9.68 13.68
C ASP A 64 0.85 10.22 13.04
N MET A 65 0.79 10.57 11.76
CA MET A 65 1.93 11.13 11.01
C MET A 65 2.23 12.57 11.42
N ILE A 66 3.49 12.87 11.69
CA ILE A 66 3.98 14.25 11.74
C ILE A 66 4.36 14.75 10.34
N LYS A 67 4.42 16.06 10.18
CA LYS A 67 4.85 16.72 8.93
C LYS A 67 6.17 16.15 8.39
N GLY A 68 6.17 15.81 7.09
CA GLY A 68 7.30 15.19 6.40
C GLY A 68 7.35 13.66 6.48
N SER A 69 6.51 13.03 7.31
CA SER A 69 6.33 11.58 7.29
C SER A 69 5.71 11.13 5.97
N ARG A 70 6.01 9.90 5.52
CA ARG A 70 5.56 9.39 4.22
C ARG A 70 4.72 8.14 4.34
N LEU A 71 3.77 8.04 3.43
CA LEU A 71 2.94 6.86 3.20
C LEU A 71 3.21 6.33 1.79
N VAL A 72 3.58 5.06 1.70
CA VAL A 72 3.83 4.33 0.44
C VAL A 72 2.78 3.24 0.32
N PHE A 73 2.06 3.20 -0.79
CA PHE A 73 1.04 2.18 -1.01
C PHE A 73 0.83 1.92 -2.49
N ASP A 74 0.26 0.76 -2.78
CA ASP A 74 -0.29 0.43 -4.09
C ASP A 74 -1.81 0.37 -4.03
N TYR A 75 -2.45 0.53 -5.19
CA TYR A 75 -3.90 0.46 -5.27
C TYR A 75 -4.36 -0.05 -6.65
N PRO A 76 -5.50 -0.76 -6.71
CA PRO A 76 -6.06 -1.20 -7.98
C PRO A 76 -6.74 -0.04 -8.70
N SER A 77 -6.37 0.15 -9.96
CA SER A 77 -7.01 1.11 -10.85
C SER A 77 -8.10 0.46 -11.69
N TYR A 78 -8.88 1.28 -12.41
CA TYR A 78 -9.88 0.78 -13.36
C TYR A 78 -9.28 0.21 -14.65
N GLN A 79 -7.96 0.24 -14.84
CA GLN A 79 -7.33 -0.42 -15.99
C GLN A 79 -7.40 -1.93 -15.82
N GLU A 80 -8.19 -2.59 -16.65
CA GLU A 80 -8.31 -4.04 -16.64
C GLU A 80 -7.26 -4.69 -17.53
N SER A 81 -6.75 -5.84 -17.08
CA SER A 81 -5.92 -6.75 -17.86
C SER A 81 -6.34 -8.20 -17.60
N ASP A 82 -5.88 -9.11 -18.44
CA ASP A 82 -6.13 -10.53 -18.21
C ASP A 82 -5.47 -11.02 -16.91
N GLU A 83 -4.34 -10.42 -16.51
CA GLU A 83 -3.67 -10.72 -15.24
C GLU A 83 -4.50 -10.24 -14.04
N THR A 84 -5.08 -9.02 -14.10
CA THR A 84 -5.95 -8.53 -13.01
C THR A 84 -7.20 -9.38 -12.88
N ARG A 85 -7.81 -9.81 -13.99
CA ARG A 85 -8.96 -10.73 -13.97
C ARG A 85 -8.61 -12.09 -13.35
N LYS A 86 -7.45 -12.67 -13.69
CA LYS A 86 -6.99 -13.92 -13.08
C LYS A 86 -6.77 -13.77 -11.58
N SER A 87 -6.17 -12.67 -11.14
CA SER A 87 -5.96 -12.39 -9.72
C SER A 87 -7.27 -12.22 -8.97
N GLU A 88 -8.29 -11.58 -9.57
CA GLU A 88 -9.63 -11.46 -9.00
C GLU A 88 -10.32 -12.84 -8.85
N VAL A 89 -10.15 -13.73 -9.83
CA VAL A 89 -10.69 -15.09 -9.77
C VAL A 89 -10.03 -15.88 -8.64
N LEU A 90 -8.69 -15.86 -8.56
CA LEU A 90 -7.95 -16.55 -7.50
C LEU A 90 -8.29 -16.01 -6.10
N ALA A 91 -8.41 -14.69 -5.95
CA ALA A 91 -8.85 -14.08 -4.69
C ALA A 91 -10.25 -14.55 -4.29
N LYS A 92 -11.17 -14.61 -5.25
CA LYS A 92 -12.53 -15.12 -5.00
C LYS A 92 -12.56 -16.60 -4.60
N GLU A 93 -11.73 -17.44 -5.20
CA GLU A 93 -11.56 -18.85 -4.83
C GLU A 93 -10.99 -19.01 -3.42
N ALA A 94 -10.13 -18.08 -2.99
CA ALA A 94 -9.60 -18.02 -1.64
C ALA A 94 -10.54 -17.37 -0.61
N ASN A 95 -11.79 -17.02 -0.99
CA ASN A 95 -12.74 -16.21 -0.21
C ASN A 95 -12.20 -14.81 0.15
N GLU A 96 -11.25 -14.30 -0.62
CA GLU A 96 -10.72 -12.94 -0.50
C GLU A 96 -11.35 -12.08 -1.61
N THR A 97 -12.28 -11.22 -1.25
CA THR A 97 -12.95 -10.36 -2.25
C THR A 97 -12.12 -9.11 -2.46
N MET A 98 -11.67 -8.88 -3.69
CA MET A 98 -11.08 -7.58 -4.07
C MET A 98 -12.20 -6.54 -4.16
N SER A 99 -12.22 -5.59 -3.21
CA SER A 99 -13.44 -4.83 -2.90
C SER A 99 -13.50 -3.47 -3.57
N ALA A 100 -12.38 -2.86 -3.95
CA ALA A 100 -12.40 -1.50 -4.46
C ALA A 100 -11.36 -1.27 -5.57
N LYS A 101 -11.76 -0.46 -6.57
CA LYS A 101 -10.87 0.13 -7.58
C LYS A 101 -10.96 1.66 -7.45
N TYR A 102 -9.91 2.36 -7.83
CA TYR A 102 -9.84 3.82 -7.71
C TYR A 102 -9.42 4.46 -9.03
N SER A 103 -10.03 5.59 -9.38
CA SER A 103 -9.41 6.53 -10.30
C SER A 103 -8.36 7.37 -9.57
N PHE A 104 -7.47 8.00 -10.32
CA PHE A 104 -6.49 8.91 -9.73
C PHE A 104 -7.16 10.09 -9.02
N GLU A 105 -8.25 10.61 -9.60
CA GLU A 105 -9.03 11.71 -9.02
C GLU A 105 -9.66 11.32 -7.68
N GLN A 106 -10.29 10.15 -7.60
CA GLN A 106 -10.86 9.62 -6.36
C GLN A 106 -9.79 9.45 -5.28
N LEU A 107 -8.63 8.89 -5.66
CA LEU A 107 -7.51 8.75 -4.74
C LEU A 107 -7.02 10.10 -4.24
N LYS A 108 -6.84 11.06 -5.15
CA LYS A 108 -6.40 12.41 -4.82
C LYS A 108 -7.35 13.09 -3.83
N GLU A 109 -8.68 13.01 -4.06
CA GLU A 109 -9.67 13.55 -3.14
C GLU A 109 -9.56 12.93 -1.73
N ILE A 110 -9.36 11.62 -1.63
CA ILE A 110 -9.18 10.93 -0.35
C ILE A 110 -7.91 11.44 0.36
N LEU A 111 -6.80 11.58 -0.35
CA LEU A 111 -5.53 12.04 0.21
C LEU A 111 -5.60 13.51 0.64
N ASP A 112 -6.21 14.37 -0.17
CA ASP A 112 -6.42 15.79 0.17
C ASP A 112 -7.25 15.93 1.47
N LEU A 113 -8.30 15.12 1.64
CA LEU A 113 -9.10 15.07 2.89
C LEU A 113 -8.31 14.58 4.11
N CYS A 114 -7.21 13.87 3.88
CA CYS A 114 -6.31 13.38 4.91
C CYS A 114 -5.09 14.29 5.12
N HIS A 115 -4.98 15.44 4.44
CA HIS A 115 -3.80 16.31 4.46
C HIS A 115 -2.51 15.55 4.08
N LEU A 116 -2.62 14.73 3.04
CA LEU A 116 -1.54 13.96 2.45
C LEU A 116 -1.32 14.42 1.01
N LYS A 117 -0.16 15.01 0.75
CA LYS A 117 0.23 15.48 -0.58
C LYS A 117 0.89 14.37 -1.37
N ILE A 118 0.43 14.11 -2.59
CA ILE A 118 1.08 13.17 -3.50
C ILE A 118 2.44 13.75 -3.90
N VAL A 119 3.52 13.01 -3.60
CA VAL A 119 4.89 13.36 -4.00
C VAL A 119 5.39 12.47 -5.14
N ARG A 120 4.81 11.28 -5.32
CA ARG A 120 5.05 10.42 -6.47
C ARG A 120 3.82 9.56 -6.75
N HIS A 121 3.52 9.39 -8.03
CA HIS A 121 2.47 8.49 -8.52
C HIS A 121 2.96 7.78 -9.77
N ASP A 122 3.02 6.47 -9.70
CA ASP A 122 3.47 5.62 -10.80
C ASP A 122 2.29 4.78 -11.29
N ASP A 123 1.82 5.06 -12.49
CA ASP A 123 0.90 4.21 -13.23
C ASP A 123 1.64 3.07 -13.96
N TYR A 124 0.91 2.26 -14.72
CA TYR A 124 1.49 1.17 -15.50
C TYR A 124 2.63 1.64 -16.44
N ARG A 125 2.52 2.81 -17.05
CA ARG A 125 3.50 3.32 -18.02
C ARG A 125 4.79 3.69 -17.33
N ILE A 126 4.70 4.45 -16.25
CA ILE A 126 5.86 4.86 -15.44
C ILE A 126 6.54 3.64 -14.83
N THR A 127 5.76 2.67 -14.35
CA THR A 127 6.28 1.41 -13.82
C THR A 127 7.01 0.61 -14.90
N LEU A 128 6.43 0.51 -16.10
CA LEU A 128 7.06 -0.16 -17.23
C LEU A 128 8.40 0.49 -17.59
N ASP A 129 8.44 1.81 -17.72
CA ASP A 129 9.65 2.56 -18.03
C ASP A 129 10.73 2.34 -16.94
N SER A 130 10.35 2.32 -15.68
CA SER A 130 11.26 2.05 -14.55
C SER A 130 11.87 0.64 -14.59
N LEU A 131 11.15 -0.34 -15.16
CA LEU A 131 11.61 -1.72 -15.28
C LEU A 131 12.52 -1.98 -16.48
N ILE A 132 12.62 -1.06 -17.45
CA ILE A 132 13.43 -1.25 -18.67
C ILE A 132 14.87 -1.60 -18.29
N HIS A 133 15.53 -0.75 -17.51
CA HIS A 133 16.92 -0.96 -17.10
C HIS A 133 17.09 -2.20 -16.21
N TYR A 134 16.14 -2.48 -15.33
CA TYR A 134 16.16 -3.70 -14.54
C TYR A 134 16.10 -4.93 -15.44
N ASN A 135 15.20 -4.97 -16.41
CA ASN A 135 15.02 -6.10 -17.31
C ASN A 135 16.17 -6.23 -18.33
N GLU A 136 16.83 -5.15 -18.70
CA GLU A 136 18.06 -5.19 -19.50
C GLU A 136 19.20 -5.86 -18.74
N TYR A 137 19.28 -5.66 -17.42
CA TYR A 137 20.31 -6.27 -16.58
C TYR A 137 19.97 -7.73 -16.23
N TYR A 138 18.71 -8.02 -15.88
CA TYR A 138 18.23 -9.35 -15.47
C TYR A 138 17.43 -10.03 -16.59
N LYS A 139 18.06 -10.26 -17.75
CA LYS A 139 17.40 -10.79 -18.96
C LYS A 139 16.74 -12.16 -18.77
N ASP A 140 17.31 -12.99 -17.89
CA ASP A 140 16.82 -14.36 -17.62
C ASP A 140 15.58 -14.39 -16.72
N ASN A 141 15.30 -13.31 -15.99
CA ASN A 141 14.17 -13.18 -15.08
C ASN A 141 13.54 -11.78 -15.18
N PRO A 142 12.95 -11.41 -16.31
CA PRO A 142 12.34 -10.09 -16.46
C PRO A 142 11.10 -9.95 -15.57
N ILE A 143 10.94 -8.78 -14.98
CA ILE A 143 9.74 -8.40 -14.23
C ILE A 143 8.75 -7.76 -15.20
N ILE A 144 7.50 -8.17 -15.11
CA ILE A 144 6.40 -7.60 -15.89
C ILE A 144 5.68 -6.57 -15.02
N ALA A 145 5.53 -5.34 -15.53
CA ALA A 145 4.73 -4.33 -14.85
C ALA A 145 3.26 -4.77 -14.76
N PRO A 146 2.64 -4.80 -13.58
CA PRO A 146 1.25 -5.21 -13.44
C PRO A 146 0.32 -4.12 -14.00
N LYS A 147 -0.47 -4.46 -15.02
CA LYS A 147 -1.53 -3.58 -15.49
C LYS A 147 -2.63 -3.50 -14.42
N GLY A 148 -3.22 -2.33 -14.26
CA GLY A 148 -4.29 -2.13 -13.28
C GLY A 148 -3.81 -1.92 -11.85
N VAL A 149 -2.49 -1.83 -11.63
CA VAL A 149 -1.89 -1.47 -10.35
C VAL A 149 -1.20 -0.13 -10.48
N CYS A 150 -1.44 0.77 -9.55
CA CYS A 150 -0.73 2.03 -9.42
C CYS A 150 -0.02 2.09 -8.07
N TYR A 151 1.11 2.80 -8.03
CA TYR A 151 1.88 3.03 -6.81
C TYR A 151 1.84 4.51 -6.45
N CYS A 152 1.74 4.79 -5.18
CA CYS A 152 1.65 6.16 -4.68
C CYS A 152 2.56 6.37 -3.47
N VAL A 153 3.25 7.50 -3.46
CA VAL A 153 3.92 8.03 -2.28
C VAL A 153 3.27 9.35 -1.93
N ALA A 154 2.74 9.43 -0.73
CA ALA A 154 2.17 10.65 -0.18
C ALA A 154 2.97 11.12 1.04
N GLU A 155 3.05 12.42 1.26
CA GLU A 155 3.76 13.05 2.37
C GLU A 155 2.81 13.87 3.21
N LYS A 156 2.96 13.82 4.52
CA LYS A 156 2.18 14.63 5.48
C LYS A 156 2.58 16.09 5.39
N GLU A 157 1.59 16.98 5.16
CA GLU A 157 1.75 18.43 5.11
C GLU A 157 1.88 19.08 6.50
#